data_f45b8be3c9fe2d9b37775b08eeb15712
#
_entry.id   f45b8be3c9fe2d9b37775b08eeb15712
#
_cell.length_a   1.000
_cell.length_b   1.000
_cell.length_c   1.000
_cell.angle_alpha   90.00
_cell.angle_beta   90.00
_cell.angle_gamma   90.00
#
_symmetry.space_group_name_H-M   'P 1'
#
loop_
_entity.id
_entity.type
_entity.pdbx_description
1 polymer ?
#
loop_
_entity_poly.entity_id
_entity_poly.type
_entity_poly.pdbx_seq_one_letter_code
_entity_poly.pdbx_strand_id
1 'polypeptide(L)'
;MPRKRLDQDTLPLDIIDQLSDWGGAIRAERMRQQLTVREFARRLDVSVQTLGRIEAGDGTVQTGSFMTAMWALGLLDKLVPPVPESLRLSDSERHRRVRHRREDDHE
;
A
#
# COMPACT_ATOMS: atom_id res chain seq x y z
N MET A 1 -0.28 -12.83 24.17
CA MET A 1 -0.47 -13.74 23.04
C MET A 1 0.38 -13.32 21.84
N PRO A 2 1.17 -14.20 21.29
CA PRO A 2 1.92 -13.88 20.08
C PRO A 2 0.92 -13.61 18.95
N ARG A 3 1.10 -12.51 18.26
CA ARG A 3 0.31 -12.20 17.08
C ARG A 3 0.65 -13.18 15.97
N LYS A 4 -0.36 -13.76 15.35
CA LYS A 4 -0.15 -14.52 14.12
C LYS A 4 0.44 -13.56 13.09
N ARG A 5 1.58 -13.95 12.52
CA ARG A 5 2.13 -13.22 11.39
C ARG A 5 1.16 -13.31 10.21
N LEU A 6 0.91 -12.18 9.57
CA LEU A 6 0.16 -12.20 8.33
C LEU A 6 0.97 -12.96 7.30
N ASP A 7 0.35 -13.96 6.68
CA ASP A 7 0.96 -14.80 5.68
C ASP A 7 0.15 -14.67 4.39
N GLN A 8 0.83 -14.65 3.25
CA GLN A 8 0.18 -14.55 1.95
C GLN A 8 -0.88 -15.65 1.78
N ASP A 9 -0.58 -16.87 2.23
CA ASP A 9 -1.48 -18.01 2.09
C ASP A 9 -2.74 -17.91 2.94
N THR A 10 -2.76 -17.04 3.94
CA THR A 10 -3.93 -16.87 4.82
C THR A 10 -4.86 -15.75 4.38
N LEU A 11 -4.51 -15.04 3.32
CA LEU A 11 -5.37 -13.98 2.80
C LEU A 11 -6.53 -14.56 2.01
N PRO A 12 -7.71 -13.88 2.04
CA PRO A 12 -8.81 -14.28 1.15
C PRO A 12 -8.37 -14.25 -0.31
N LEU A 13 -8.91 -15.18 -1.09
CA LEU A 13 -8.54 -15.30 -2.50
C LEU A 13 -8.77 -14.01 -3.28
N ASP A 14 -9.87 -13.33 -3.02
CA ASP A 14 -10.19 -12.06 -3.67
C ASP A 14 -9.11 -10.99 -3.41
N ILE A 15 -8.54 -10.99 -2.21
CA ILE A 15 -7.46 -10.06 -1.84
C ILE A 15 -6.17 -10.44 -2.56
N ILE A 16 -5.87 -11.74 -2.62
CA ILE A 16 -4.69 -12.24 -3.34
C ILE A 16 -4.77 -11.82 -4.80
N ASP A 17 -5.92 -12.00 -5.44
CA ASP A 17 -6.13 -11.64 -6.84
C ASP A 17 -5.97 -10.12 -7.05
N GLN A 18 -6.55 -9.32 -6.16
CA GLN A 18 -6.45 -7.85 -6.23
C GLN A 18 -5.00 -7.38 -6.09
N LEU A 19 -4.26 -7.96 -5.14
CA LEU A 19 -2.86 -7.62 -4.94
C LEU A 19 -2.01 -8.02 -6.14
N SER A 20 -2.29 -9.17 -6.73
CA SER A 20 -1.60 -9.62 -7.94
C SER A 20 -1.83 -8.64 -9.10
N ASP A 21 -3.06 -8.18 -9.27
CA ASP A 21 -3.40 -7.19 -10.29
C ASP A 21 -2.67 -5.86 -10.06
N TRP A 22 -2.63 -5.41 -8.81
CA TRP A 22 -1.91 -4.20 -8.44
C TRP A 22 -0.41 -4.32 -8.73
N GLY A 23 0.19 -5.43 -8.30
CA GLY A 23 1.61 -5.69 -8.53
C GLY A 23 1.95 -5.74 -10.01
N GLY A 24 1.11 -6.40 -10.78
CA GLY A 24 1.25 -6.47 -12.24
C GLY A 24 1.15 -5.11 -12.92
N ALA A 25 0.23 -4.27 -12.46
CA ALA A 25 0.06 -2.92 -12.99
C ALA A 25 1.30 -2.05 -12.67
N ILE A 26 1.82 -2.17 -11.45
CA ILE A 26 3.04 -1.45 -11.05
C ILE A 26 4.21 -1.86 -11.95
N ARG A 27 4.40 -3.16 -12.13
CA ARG A 27 5.47 -3.66 -13.00
C ARG A 27 5.32 -3.17 -14.43
N ALA A 28 4.12 -3.27 -14.99
CA ALA A 28 3.85 -2.86 -16.37
C ALA A 28 4.15 -1.37 -16.58
N GLU A 29 3.72 -0.52 -15.63
CA GLU A 29 3.96 0.92 -15.74
C GLU A 29 5.43 1.28 -15.54
N ARG A 30 6.11 0.59 -14.60
CA ARG A 30 7.55 0.77 -14.44
C ARG A 30 8.29 0.48 -15.76
N MET A 31 7.93 -0.63 -16.40
CA MET A 31 8.54 -1.01 -17.68
C MET A 31 8.22 -0.02 -18.79
N ARG A 32 6.97 0.45 -18.82
CA ARG A 32 6.55 1.46 -19.81
C ARG A 32 7.34 2.75 -19.66
N GLN A 33 7.66 3.13 -18.43
CA GLN A 33 8.48 4.29 -18.13
C GLN A 33 9.98 4.01 -18.27
N GLN A 34 10.35 2.80 -18.69
CA GLN A 34 11.73 2.38 -18.92
C GLN A 34 12.61 2.47 -17.68
N LEU A 35 12.02 2.21 -16.52
CA LEU A 35 12.73 2.16 -15.25
C LEU A 35 13.18 0.74 -14.96
N THR A 36 14.46 0.57 -14.64
CA THR A 36 14.95 -0.73 -14.17
C THR A 36 14.46 -0.96 -12.73
N VAL A 37 14.46 -2.22 -12.31
CA VAL A 37 14.13 -2.57 -10.93
C VAL A 37 15.02 -1.81 -9.95
N ARG A 38 16.31 -1.73 -10.21
CA ARG A 38 17.26 -1.00 -9.35
C ARG A 38 16.96 0.48 -9.26
N GLU A 39 16.70 1.11 -10.40
CA GLU A 39 16.39 2.53 -10.44
C GLU A 39 15.13 2.84 -9.65
N PHE A 40 14.09 2.05 -9.86
CA PHE A 40 12.83 2.28 -9.20
C PHE A 40 12.90 1.98 -7.70
N ALA A 41 13.56 0.89 -7.30
CA ALA A 41 13.78 0.58 -5.90
C ALA A 41 14.53 1.71 -5.19
N ARG A 42 15.53 2.28 -5.84
CA ARG A 42 16.28 3.42 -5.31
C ARG A 42 15.38 4.64 -5.11
N ARG A 43 14.53 4.95 -6.08
CA ARG A 43 13.60 6.07 -5.98
C ARG A 43 12.60 5.90 -4.83
N LEU A 44 12.20 4.65 -4.56
CA LEU A 44 11.26 4.34 -3.49
C LEU A 44 11.96 4.16 -2.14
N ASP A 45 13.28 4.18 -2.11
CA ASP A 45 14.08 3.90 -0.92
C ASP A 45 13.74 2.55 -0.30
N VAL A 46 13.62 1.54 -1.16
CA VAL A 46 13.39 0.15 -0.76
C VAL A 46 14.44 -0.74 -1.41
N SER A 47 14.59 -1.95 -0.88
CA SER A 47 15.48 -2.94 -1.49
C SER A 47 14.87 -3.46 -2.80
N VAL A 48 15.73 -4.01 -3.66
CA VAL A 48 15.28 -4.69 -4.87
C VAL A 48 14.35 -5.86 -4.52
N GLN A 49 14.64 -6.56 -3.43
CA GLN A 49 13.79 -7.64 -2.94
C GLN A 49 12.39 -7.14 -2.58
N THR A 50 12.30 -6.02 -1.88
CA THR A 50 11.01 -5.45 -1.49
C THR A 50 10.22 -5.04 -2.73
N LEU A 51 10.87 -4.40 -3.71
CA LEU A 51 10.19 -4.07 -4.95
C LEU A 51 9.71 -5.32 -5.70
N GLY A 52 10.52 -6.37 -5.73
CA GLY A 52 10.11 -7.65 -6.32
C GLY A 52 8.84 -8.20 -5.66
N ARG A 53 8.75 -8.10 -4.34
CA ARG A 53 7.57 -8.54 -3.59
C ARG A 53 6.35 -7.66 -3.89
N ILE A 54 6.55 -6.36 -4.01
CA ILE A 54 5.47 -5.44 -4.41
C ILE A 54 4.92 -5.83 -5.78
N GLU A 55 5.80 -6.05 -6.76
CA GLU A 55 5.41 -6.39 -8.12
C GLU A 55 4.79 -7.79 -8.21
N ALA A 56 5.12 -8.67 -7.27
CA ALA A 56 4.49 -9.98 -7.16
C ALA A 56 3.13 -9.96 -6.45
N GLY A 57 2.74 -8.81 -5.89
CA GLY A 57 1.48 -8.70 -5.16
C GLY A 57 1.52 -9.31 -3.77
N ASP A 58 2.68 -9.30 -3.12
CA ASP A 58 2.86 -9.88 -1.79
C ASP A 58 2.18 -9.01 -0.73
N GLY A 59 1.12 -9.54 -0.12
CA GLY A 59 0.33 -8.83 0.88
C GLY A 59 1.02 -8.63 2.22
N THR A 60 2.24 -9.17 2.41
CA THR A 60 3.01 -8.94 3.63
C THR A 60 3.88 -7.69 3.57
N VAL A 61 3.94 -7.04 2.40
CA VAL A 61 4.63 -5.75 2.25
C VAL A 61 3.82 -4.67 2.96
N GLN A 62 4.50 -3.72 3.57
CA GLN A 62 3.84 -2.60 4.23
C GLN A 62 2.97 -1.83 3.25
N THR A 63 1.76 -1.49 3.68
CA THR A 63 0.80 -0.76 2.87
C THR A 63 1.36 0.55 2.32
N GLY A 64 2.08 1.31 3.16
CA GLY A 64 2.68 2.57 2.74
C GLY A 64 3.67 2.40 1.60
N SER A 65 4.49 1.35 1.65
CA SER A 65 5.46 1.06 0.58
C SER A 65 4.75 0.71 -0.72
N PHE A 66 3.70 -0.10 -0.65
CA PHE A 66 2.91 -0.50 -1.80
C PHE A 66 2.25 0.72 -2.46
N MET A 67 1.62 1.56 -1.65
CA MET A 67 0.95 2.77 -2.15
C MET A 67 1.93 3.80 -2.70
N THR A 68 3.12 3.91 -2.09
CA THR A 68 4.16 4.82 -2.57
C THR A 68 4.64 4.41 -3.97
N ALA A 69 4.76 3.09 -4.22
CA ALA A 69 5.12 2.60 -5.55
C ALA A 69 4.06 3.00 -6.59
N MET A 70 2.78 2.87 -6.26
CA MET A 70 1.68 3.30 -7.13
C MET A 70 1.75 4.81 -7.39
N TRP A 71 1.94 5.57 -6.33
CA TRP A 71 1.99 7.04 -6.40
C TRP A 71 3.15 7.51 -7.27
N ALA A 72 4.32 6.92 -7.10
CA ALA A 72 5.52 7.30 -7.85
C ALA A 72 5.37 7.07 -9.36
N LEU A 73 4.54 6.11 -9.77
CA LEU A 73 4.28 5.81 -11.16
C LEU A 73 3.04 6.52 -11.73
N GLY A 74 2.33 7.27 -10.90
CA GLY A 74 1.10 7.95 -11.31
C GLY A 74 -0.12 7.03 -11.36
N LEU A 75 -0.08 5.90 -10.65
CA LEU A 75 -1.15 4.91 -10.66
C LEU A 75 -2.09 4.99 -9.46
N LEU A 76 -1.73 5.75 -8.42
CA LEU A 76 -2.47 5.70 -7.16
C LEU A 76 -3.96 5.98 -7.34
N ASP A 77 -4.30 7.06 -8.05
CA ASP A 77 -5.69 7.46 -8.23
C ASP A 77 -6.49 6.45 -9.07
N LYS A 78 -5.80 5.70 -9.92
CA LYS A 78 -6.44 4.70 -10.78
C LYS A 78 -6.68 3.38 -10.06
N LEU A 79 -5.73 2.98 -9.21
CA LEU A 79 -5.78 1.68 -8.53
C LEU A 79 -6.47 1.78 -7.16
N VAL A 80 -6.34 2.92 -6.50
CA VAL A 80 -6.93 3.18 -5.17
C VAL A 80 -7.65 4.52 -5.25
N PRO A 81 -8.89 4.55 -5.74
CA PRO A 81 -9.61 5.81 -5.88
C PRO A 81 -9.86 6.46 -4.52
N PRO A 82 -10.00 7.79 -4.49
CA PRO A 82 -10.31 8.50 -3.24
C PRO A 82 -11.56 7.94 -2.58
N VAL A 83 -11.56 7.99 -1.26
CA VAL A 83 -12.72 7.53 -0.48
C VAL A 83 -13.95 8.38 -0.83
N PRO A 84 -15.09 7.76 -1.19
CA PRO A 84 -16.32 8.51 -1.46
C PRO A 84 -16.73 9.33 -0.24
N GLU A 85 -17.30 10.50 -0.47
CA GLU A 85 -17.70 11.40 0.61
C GLU A 85 -18.62 10.72 1.62
N SER A 86 -19.51 9.85 1.14
CA SER A 86 -20.42 9.09 2.00
C SER A 86 -19.73 8.20 3.01
N LEU A 87 -18.48 7.82 2.75
CA LEU A 87 -17.69 6.94 3.63
C LEU A 87 -16.63 7.70 4.43
N ARG A 88 -16.52 9.01 4.23
CA ARG A 88 -15.56 9.83 4.96
C ARG A 88 -16.10 10.17 6.34
N LEU A 89 -15.18 10.25 7.29
CA LEU A 89 -15.52 10.79 8.61
C LEU A 89 -15.81 12.29 8.49
N SER A 90 -16.80 12.77 9.24
CA SER A 90 -17.06 14.21 9.35
C SER A 90 -15.87 14.89 10.06
N ASP A 91 -15.75 16.21 9.91
CA ASP A 91 -14.68 16.97 10.57
C ASP A 91 -14.74 16.80 12.08
N SER A 92 -15.94 16.80 12.67
CA SER A 92 -16.09 16.59 14.11
C SER A 92 -15.65 15.20 14.54
N GLU A 93 -15.94 14.19 13.75
CA GLU A 93 -15.50 12.82 14.04
C GLU A 93 -13.98 12.68 13.97
N ARG A 94 -13.34 13.32 12.97
CA ARG A 94 -11.88 13.34 12.86
C ARG A 94 -11.24 14.00 14.07
N HIS A 95 -11.76 15.13 14.50
CA HIS A 95 -11.26 15.85 15.67
C HIS A 95 -11.38 15.01 16.94
N ARG A 96 -12.47 14.31 17.12
CA ARG A 96 -12.65 13.44 18.27
C ARG A 96 -11.61 12.30 18.27
N ARG A 97 -11.33 11.70 17.14
CA ARG A 97 -10.34 10.62 17.05
C ARG A 97 -8.93 11.10 17.36
N VAL A 98 -8.56 12.25 16.85
CA VAL A 98 -7.24 12.84 17.10
C VAL A 98 -7.10 13.19 18.58
N ARG A 99 -8.12 13.80 19.18
CA ARG A 99 -8.12 14.16 20.60
C ARG A 99 -8.00 12.91 21.48
N HIS A 100 -8.77 11.89 21.20
CA HIS A 100 -8.74 10.63 21.95
C HIS A 100 -7.36 9.98 21.87
N ARG A 101 -6.76 9.99 20.71
CA ARG A 101 -5.42 9.44 20.49
C ARG A 101 -4.36 10.18 21.30
N ARG A 102 -4.45 11.51 21.39
CA ARG A 102 -3.53 12.32 22.19
C ARG A 102 -3.67 12.05 23.68
N GLU A 103 -4.86 11.84 24.15
CA GLU A 103 -5.11 11.49 25.55
C GLU A 103 -4.49 10.13 25.88
N ASP A 104 -4.61 9.15 24.99
CA ASP A 104 -4.01 7.83 25.17
C ASP A 104 -2.47 7.89 25.20
N ASP A 105 -1.88 8.80 24.44
CA ASP A 105 -0.42 8.96 24.35
C ASP A 105 0.17 9.69 25.57
N HIS A 106 -0.65 10.25 26.44
CA HIS A 106 -0.20 11.04 27.59
C HIS A 106 -0.05 10.24 28.89
N GLU A 107 -0.28 8.95 28.85
CA GLU A 107 -0.01 8.10 29.99
C GLU A 107 1.47 7.65 29.97
#